data_7f1f55284e2ed48cf754eae4d55878c9
#
_entry.id   7f1f55284e2ed48cf754eae4d55878c9
#
_cell.length_a   1.000
_cell.length_b   1.000
_cell.length_c   1.000
_cell.angle_alpha   90.00
_cell.angle_beta   90.00
_cell.angle_gamma   90.00
#
_symmetry.space_group_name_H-M   'P 1'
#
loop_
_entity.id
_entity.type
_entity.pdbx_description
1 polymer ?
#
loop_
_entity_poly.entity_id
_entity_poly.type
_entity_poly.pdbx_seq_one_letter_code
_entity_poly.pdbx_strand_id
1 'polypeptide(L)'
;IRLVGSEMCIRDRFGTLHTSGAPSTINRIIDVFPPEQQEQIRAQISTSLKMVVTQRLLKTRDGAGRVGAFEIMKCTAPIQNLIREAKIHQIPSIMQTAVRDGMITMEKSLEELAKSGKIDPGAARSEH
;
A
#
# COMPACT_ATOMS: atom_id res chain seq x y z
N ILE A 1 -14.35 -1.28 -6.12
CA ILE A 1 -13.19 -0.71 -6.84
C ILE A 1 -13.69 0.41 -7.73
N ARG A 2 -13.18 1.60 -7.50
CA ARG A 2 -13.46 2.74 -8.36
C ARG A 2 -12.23 3.01 -9.23
N LEU A 3 -12.41 2.85 -10.54
CA LEU A 3 -11.39 3.22 -11.51
C LEU A 3 -11.65 4.65 -12.00
N VAL A 4 -10.64 5.49 -11.95
CA VAL A 4 -10.69 6.86 -12.43
C VAL A 4 -9.82 6.96 -13.68
N GLY A 5 -10.41 7.27 -14.79
CA GLY A 5 -9.77 7.41 -16.09
C GLY A 5 -10.64 6.88 -17.21
N SER A 6 -10.85 7.69 -18.22
CA SER A 6 -11.71 7.33 -19.34
C SER A 6 -11.04 6.39 -20.34
N GLU A 7 -11.87 5.78 -20.98
CA GLU A 7 -11.89 4.64 -21.84
C GLU A 7 -10.91 4.66 -22.96
N MET A 8 -10.12 4.29 -23.44
CA MET A 8 -9.47 3.90 -24.71
C MET A 8 -8.03 4.29 -24.96
N CYS A 9 -7.49 5.34 -24.36
CA CYS A 9 -6.13 5.78 -24.70
C CYS A 9 -5.22 6.11 -23.51
N ILE A 10 -5.66 5.85 -22.28
CA ILE A 10 -4.88 6.18 -21.09
C ILE A 10 -4.09 4.96 -20.66
N ARG A 11 -2.78 5.05 -20.70
CA ARG A 11 -1.86 3.99 -20.27
C ARG A 11 -1.85 3.85 -18.75
N ASP A 12 -2.09 4.94 -18.02
CA ASP A 12 -2.08 4.95 -16.57
C ASP A 12 -3.49 5.05 -16.01
N ARG A 13 -3.77 4.25 -14.99
CA ARG A 13 -5.07 4.22 -14.31
C ARG A 13 -4.87 4.33 -12.81
N PHE A 14 -5.80 5.05 -12.16
CA PHE A 14 -5.88 5.15 -10.71
C PHE A 14 -7.13 4.42 -10.23
N GLY A 15 -6.96 3.62 -9.19
CA GLY A 15 -8.06 2.93 -8.53
C GLY A 15 -8.01 3.19 -7.03
N THR A 16 -9.15 3.19 -6.38
CA THR A 16 -9.25 3.31 -4.92
C THR A 16 -9.88 2.08 -4.32
N LEU A 17 -9.27 1.55 -3.26
CA LEU A 17 -9.75 0.42 -2.49
C LEU A 17 -9.76 0.78 -1.01
N HIS A 18 -10.67 0.17 -0.26
CA HIS A 18 -10.75 0.32 1.19
C HIS A 18 -9.99 -0.81 1.87
N THR A 19 -8.67 -0.65 2.01
CA THR A 19 -7.76 -1.64 2.59
C THR A 19 -6.81 -0.99 3.58
N SER A 20 -6.24 -1.78 4.47
CA SER A 20 -5.37 -1.31 5.54
C SER A 20 -3.88 -1.26 5.19
N GLY A 21 -3.49 -1.73 4.01
CA GLY A 21 -2.08 -1.74 3.60
C GLY A 21 -1.87 -2.24 2.18
N ALA A 22 -0.65 -2.13 1.66
CA ALA A 22 -0.30 -2.54 0.31
C ALA A 22 -0.49 -4.05 0.08
N PRO A 23 -0.03 -4.95 0.98
CA PRO A 23 -0.27 -6.39 0.80
C PRO A 23 -1.76 -6.74 0.77
N SER A 24 -2.56 -6.14 1.65
CA SER A 24 -4.01 -6.34 1.69
C SER A 24 -4.68 -5.88 0.40
N THR A 25 -4.20 -4.79 -0.19
CA THR A 25 -4.69 -4.26 -1.45
C THR A 25 -4.50 -5.27 -2.58
N ILE A 26 -3.32 -5.87 -2.69
CA ILE A 26 -3.01 -6.87 -3.70
C ILE A 26 -3.89 -8.11 -3.54
N ASN A 27 -4.01 -8.62 -2.32
CA ASN A 27 -4.89 -9.75 -2.00
C ASN A 27 -6.34 -9.46 -2.37
N ARG A 28 -6.82 -8.25 -2.05
CA ARG A 28 -8.20 -7.84 -2.36
C ARG A 28 -8.48 -7.83 -3.86
N ILE A 29 -7.54 -7.36 -4.66
CA ILE A 29 -7.66 -7.37 -6.11
C ILE A 29 -7.72 -8.80 -6.64
N ILE A 30 -6.85 -9.69 -6.15
CA ILE A 30 -6.78 -11.08 -6.59
C ILE A 30 -8.04 -11.86 -6.18
N ASP A 31 -8.54 -11.65 -4.97
CA ASP A 31 -9.68 -12.39 -4.41
C ASP A 31 -11.02 -12.09 -5.12
N VAL A 32 -11.10 -11.02 -5.90
CA VAL A 32 -12.28 -10.72 -6.75
C VAL A 32 -12.44 -11.75 -7.86
N PHE A 33 -11.38 -12.45 -8.26
CA PHE A 33 -11.37 -13.40 -9.36
C PHE A 33 -11.54 -14.85 -8.86
N PRO A 34 -12.14 -15.74 -9.67
CA PRO A 34 -12.22 -17.17 -9.33
C PRO A 34 -10.83 -17.79 -9.16
N PRO A 35 -10.70 -18.83 -8.30
CA PRO A 35 -9.39 -19.47 -8.05
C PRO A 35 -8.65 -19.92 -9.30
N GLU A 36 -9.36 -20.36 -10.33
CA GLU A 36 -8.78 -20.82 -11.60
C GLU A 36 -8.07 -19.70 -12.38
N GLN A 37 -8.46 -18.45 -12.13
CA GLN A 37 -7.91 -17.27 -12.81
C GLN A 37 -6.86 -16.54 -11.98
N GLN A 38 -6.75 -16.84 -10.69
CA GLN A 38 -5.91 -16.06 -9.77
C GLN A 38 -4.42 -16.09 -10.14
N GLU A 39 -3.91 -17.20 -10.62
CA GLU A 39 -2.51 -17.29 -11.04
C GLU A 39 -2.22 -16.34 -12.21
N GLN A 40 -3.08 -16.33 -13.23
CA GLN A 40 -2.98 -15.42 -14.36
C GLN A 40 -3.11 -13.95 -13.92
N ILE A 41 -4.02 -13.66 -13.01
CA ILE A 41 -4.22 -12.31 -12.47
C ILE A 41 -3.00 -11.84 -11.69
N ARG A 42 -2.37 -12.70 -10.90
CA ARG A 42 -1.12 -12.37 -10.21
C ARG A 42 -0.02 -11.98 -11.22
N ALA A 43 0.14 -12.75 -12.28
CA ALA A 43 1.09 -12.44 -13.33
C ALA A 43 0.81 -11.07 -13.99
N GLN A 44 -0.45 -10.77 -14.28
CA GLN A 44 -0.86 -9.49 -14.86
C GLN A 44 -0.63 -8.33 -13.90
N ILE A 45 -1.02 -8.46 -12.63
CA ILE A 45 -0.83 -7.42 -11.63
C ILE A 45 0.66 -7.16 -11.40
N SER A 46 1.48 -8.20 -11.34
CA SER A 46 2.93 -8.06 -11.13
C SER A 46 3.60 -7.17 -12.18
N THR A 47 3.12 -7.17 -13.40
CA THR A 47 3.66 -6.36 -14.50
C THR A 47 2.94 -5.02 -14.68
N SER A 48 1.67 -4.94 -14.33
CA SER A 48 0.82 -3.77 -14.58
C SER A 48 0.80 -2.78 -13.42
N LEU A 49 0.84 -3.28 -12.19
CA LEU A 49 0.79 -2.44 -10.99
C LEU A 49 2.09 -1.66 -10.84
N LYS A 50 1.99 -0.35 -10.69
CA LYS A 50 3.16 0.54 -10.56
C LYS A 50 3.42 0.94 -9.12
N MET A 51 2.38 1.30 -8.41
CA MET A 51 2.50 1.81 -7.04
C MET A 51 1.18 1.60 -6.28
N VAL A 52 1.30 1.35 -5.00
CA VAL A 52 0.18 1.37 -4.04
C VAL A 52 0.50 2.40 -2.96
N VAL A 53 -0.43 3.30 -2.72
CA VAL A 53 -0.36 4.29 -1.63
C VAL A 53 -1.51 4.03 -0.69
N THR A 54 -1.19 3.78 0.57
CA THR A 54 -2.17 3.62 1.64
C THR A 54 -2.12 4.83 2.56
N GLN A 55 -3.28 5.33 2.95
CA GLN A 55 -3.40 6.50 3.81
C GLN A 55 -4.16 6.14 5.09
N ARG A 56 -3.67 6.64 6.22
CA ARG A 56 -4.40 6.66 7.49
C ARG A 56 -4.46 8.08 8.02
N LEU A 57 -5.64 8.49 8.46
CA LEU A 57 -5.85 9.78 9.09
C LEU A 57 -5.86 9.61 10.62
N LEU A 58 -5.00 10.35 11.28
CA LEU A 58 -4.83 10.33 12.74
C LEU A 58 -5.16 11.70 13.31
N LYS A 59 -5.67 11.73 14.51
CA LYS A 59 -5.84 12.99 15.24
C LYS A 59 -4.48 13.58 15.58
N THR A 60 -4.35 14.89 15.41
CA THR A 60 -3.16 15.60 15.84
C THR A 60 -3.07 15.59 17.39
N ARG A 61 -1.85 15.76 17.92
CA ARG A 61 -1.58 15.74 19.35
C ARG A 61 -2.40 16.80 20.14
N ASP A 62 -2.63 17.95 19.52
CA ASP A 62 -3.45 19.03 20.09
C ASP A 62 -4.96 18.80 19.96
N GLY A 63 -5.37 17.75 19.22
CA GLY A 63 -6.78 17.43 19.00
C GLY A 63 -7.53 18.38 18.06
N ALA A 64 -6.86 19.38 17.48
CA ALA A 64 -7.50 20.41 16.66
C ALA A 64 -7.74 19.98 15.21
N GLY A 65 -7.09 18.92 14.73
CA GLY A 65 -7.20 18.48 13.36
C GLY A 65 -6.77 17.05 13.14
N ARG A 66 -6.50 16.70 11.87
CA ARG A 66 -6.02 15.38 11.48
C ARG A 66 -4.78 15.49 10.61
N VAL A 67 -3.92 14.49 10.68
CA VAL A 67 -2.72 14.37 9.87
C VAL A 67 -2.71 13.01 9.17
N GLY A 68 -2.24 12.97 7.95
CA GLY A 68 -2.13 11.73 7.16
C GLY A 68 -0.81 11.00 7.40
N ALA A 69 -0.89 9.71 7.68
CA ALA A 69 0.23 8.79 7.57
C ALA A 69 0.09 8.01 6.27
N PHE A 70 1.19 7.78 5.58
CA PHE A 70 1.19 7.14 4.26
C PHE A 70 2.12 5.95 4.23
N GLU A 71 1.64 4.86 3.62
CA GLU A 71 2.47 3.74 3.21
C GLU A 71 2.59 3.78 1.69
N ILE A 72 3.80 3.67 1.18
CA ILE A 72 4.08 3.72 -0.25
C ILE A 72 4.84 2.47 -0.64
N MET A 73 4.25 1.68 -1.54
CA MET A 73 4.88 0.52 -2.16
C MET A 73 5.04 0.78 -3.64
N LYS A 74 6.27 0.72 -4.14
CA LYS A 74 6.55 0.72 -5.58
C LYS A 74 6.76 -0.71 -6.05
N CYS A 75 6.20 -1.05 -7.19
CA CYS A 75 6.34 -2.40 -7.77
C CYS A 75 7.68 -2.55 -8.49
N THR A 76 8.75 -2.64 -7.72
CA THR A 76 10.10 -2.99 -8.21
C THR A 76 10.17 -4.48 -8.55
N ALA A 77 11.24 -4.91 -9.21
CA ALA A 77 11.43 -6.31 -9.61
C ALA A 77 11.27 -7.31 -8.45
N PRO A 78 11.85 -7.08 -7.24
CA PRO A 78 11.60 -7.97 -6.10
C PRO A 78 10.14 -8.06 -5.69
N ILE A 79 9.41 -6.94 -5.68
CA ILE A 79 7.97 -6.91 -5.36
C ILE A 79 7.16 -7.65 -6.43
N GLN A 80 7.47 -7.44 -7.70
CA GLN A 80 6.82 -8.13 -8.80
C GLN A 80 6.97 -9.66 -8.68
N ASN A 81 8.15 -10.13 -8.34
CA ASN A 81 8.41 -11.55 -8.13
C ASN A 81 7.59 -12.12 -6.98
N LEU A 82 7.51 -11.41 -5.85
CA LEU A 82 6.70 -11.83 -4.71
C LEU A 82 5.21 -11.91 -5.05
N ILE A 83 4.69 -10.97 -5.82
CA ILE A 83 3.30 -11.01 -6.28
C ILE A 83 3.06 -12.23 -7.18
N ARG A 84 3.94 -12.46 -8.14
CA ARG A 84 3.84 -13.58 -9.08
C ARG A 84 3.90 -14.94 -8.37
N GLU A 85 4.75 -15.07 -7.37
CA GLU A 85 4.96 -16.30 -6.61
C GLU A 85 3.97 -16.51 -5.47
N ALA A 86 2.99 -15.63 -5.31
CA ALA A 86 2.02 -15.63 -4.22
C ALA A 86 2.66 -15.49 -2.82
N LYS A 87 3.82 -14.86 -2.74
CA LYS A 87 4.56 -14.59 -1.48
C LYS A 87 4.32 -13.18 -0.96
N ILE A 88 3.09 -12.72 -1.03
CA ILE A 88 2.69 -11.34 -0.68
C ILE A 88 3.03 -11.01 0.78
N HIS A 89 3.01 -12.00 1.67
CA HIS A 89 3.38 -11.83 3.07
C HIS A 89 4.83 -11.39 3.30
N GLN A 90 5.71 -11.52 2.30
CA GLN A 90 7.11 -11.08 2.38
C GLN A 90 7.31 -9.63 1.91
N ILE A 91 6.29 -9.00 1.34
CA ILE A 91 6.38 -7.62 0.84
C ILE A 91 6.81 -6.62 1.93
N PRO A 92 6.28 -6.66 3.16
CA PRO A 92 6.72 -5.72 4.20
C PRO A 92 8.23 -5.74 4.46
N SER A 93 8.85 -6.92 4.42
CA SER A 93 10.30 -7.05 4.60
C SER A 93 11.09 -6.36 3.49
N ILE A 94 10.65 -6.50 2.25
CA ILE A 94 11.27 -5.80 1.10
C ILE A 94 11.08 -4.29 1.25
N MET A 95 9.89 -3.83 1.62
CA MET A 95 9.61 -2.40 1.79
C MET A 95 10.50 -1.75 2.85
N GLN A 96 10.77 -2.44 3.95
CA GLN A 96 11.64 -1.93 5.01
C GLN A 96 13.07 -1.67 4.52
N THR A 97 13.56 -2.47 3.58
CA THR A 97 14.91 -2.34 3.03
C THR A 97 14.98 -1.42 1.82
N ALA A 98 13.85 -1.11 1.19
CA ALA A 98 13.76 -0.37 -0.06
C ALA A 98 13.48 1.14 0.13
N VAL A 99 13.92 1.71 1.25
CA VAL A 99 13.74 3.14 1.56
C VAL A 99 14.38 4.03 0.50
N ARG A 100 15.51 3.61 -0.06
CA ARG A 100 16.19 4.34 -1.14
C ARG A 100 15.37 4.42 -2.42
N ASP A 101 14.50 3.45 -2.66
CA ASP A 101 13.58 3.44 -3.80
C ASP A 101 12.33 4.30 -3.56
N GLY A 102 12.24 4.95 -2.41
CA GLY A 102 11.11 5.79 -2.03
C GLY A 102 9.94 5.02 -1.42
N MET A 103 10.15 3.78 -1.00
CA MET A 103 9.16 3.01 -0.26
C MET A 103 9.16 3.40 1.22
N ILE A 104 7.98 3.47 1.80
CA ILE A 104 7.82 3.73 3.24
C ILE A 104 6.70 2.82 3.76
N THR A 105 6.97 2.17 4.90
CA THR A 105 5.95 1.38 5.60
C THR A 105 5.07 2.28 6.46
N MET A 106 3.86 1.83 6.78
CA MET A 106 2.97 2.56 7.66
C MET A 106 3.60 2.78 9.05
N GLU A 107 4.28 1.78 9.59
CA GLU A 107 4.99 1.87 10.86
C GLU A 107 6.03 3.00 10.85
N LYS A 108 6.83 3.08 9.79
CA LYS A 108 7.84 4.12 9.64
C LYS A 108 7.22 5.51 9.54
N SER A 109 6.15 5.64 8.78
CA SER A 109 5.40 6.89 8.64
C SER A 109 4.83 7.36 9.98
N LEU A 110 4.22 6.44 10.75
CA LEU A 110 3.69 6.74 12.08
C LEU A 110 4.81 7.13 13.06
N GLU A 111 5.94 6.43 13.02
CA GLU A 111 7.10 6.74 13.86
C GLU A 111 7.64 8.15 13.58
N GLU A 112 7.75 8.54 12.32
CA GLU A 112 8.19 9.88 11.92
C GLU A 112 7.23 10.96 12.38
N LEU A 113 5.91 10.74 12.29
CA LEU A 113 4.91 11.67 12.79
C LEU A 113 4.97 11.81 14.31
N ALA A 114 5.17 10.71 15.05
CA ALA A 114 5.36 10.73 16.49
C ALA A 114 6.62 11.49 16.91
N LYS A 115 7.74 11.26 16.22
CA LYS A 115 9.01 11.97 16.47
C LYS A 115 8.92 13.46 16.17
N SER A 116 8.15 13.86 15.17
CA SER A 116 7.93 15.27 14.84
C SER A 116 6.93 15.98 15.76
N GLY A 117 6.31 15.25 16.69
CA GLY A 117 5.34 15.79 17.65
C GLY A 117 3.96 16.06 17.05
N LYS A 118 3.67 15.61 15.84
CA LYS A 118 2.36 15.81 15.18
C LYS A 118 1.28 14.91 15.74
N ILE A 119 1.64 13.72 16.18
CA ILE A 119 0.74 12.76 16.81
C ILE A 119 1.28 12.31 18.17
N ASP A 120 0.40 11.79 19.02
CA ASP A 120 0.79 11.17 20.27
C ASP A 120 1.48 9.82 19.98
N PRO A 121 2.65 9.52 20.60
CA PRO A 121 3.29 8.20 20.46
C PRO A 121 2.37 7.02 20.79
N GLY A 122 1.41 7.20 21.69
CA GLY A 122 0.38 6.21 22.00
C GLY A 122 -0.55 5.94 20.84
N ALA A 123 -0.90 6.96 20.05
CA ALA A 123 -1.75 6.81 18.87
C ALA A 123 -1.09 5.97 17.75
N ALA A 124 0.23 6.00 17.68
CA ALA A 124 0.99 5.18 16.73
C ALA A 124 0.93 3.67 17.06
N ARG A 125 0.69 3.31 18.32
CA ARG A 125 0.70 1.94 18.83
C ARG A 125 -0.68 1.31 18.99
N SER A 126 -1.74 2.12 19.04
CA SER A 126 -3.06 1.68 19.52
C SER A 126 -3.93 0.97 18.51
N GLU A 127 -3.40 0.61 17.33
CA GLU A 127 -4.20 -0.04 16.28
C GLU A 127 -3.44 -1.20 15.64
N HIS A 128 -3.36 -2.27 16.38
CA HIS A 128 -3.08 -3.61 15.86
C HIS A 128 -4.30 -4.50 16.02
#